data_5eccbe2ad54b24a7a1ac2063d52bea4d
#
_entry.id   5eccbe2ad54b24a7a1ac2063d52bea4d
#
_cell.length_a   1.000
_cell.length_b   1.000
_cell.length_c   1.000
_cell.angle_alpha   90.00
_cell.angle_beta   90.00
_cell.angle_gamma   90.00
#
_symmetry.space_group_name_H-M   'P 1'
#
loop_
_entity.id
_entity.type
_entity.pdbx_description
1 polymer ?
#
loop_
_entity_poly.entity_id
_entity_poly.type
_entity_poly.pdbx_seq_one_letter_code
_entity_poly.pdbx_strand_id
1 'polypeptide(L)'
;MPNELPFFRRIADEALDDETARQIAEQRRALEQNPEWAEGHYHLAQLMRVQHQREEAKHHLLIALEKKPTLADAHIALGEIYIAEGDFDRARVHAEFAAACGNPRLLEQMNRHKAG
;
A
#
# COMPACT_ATOMS: atom_id res chain seq x y z
N MET A 1 -4.81 4.93 -38.48
CA MET A 1 -4.51 6.29 -38.05
C MET A 1 -3.71 6.27 -36.78
N PRO A 2 -2.64 7.08 -36.71
CA PRO A 2 -1.78 7.02 -35.51
C PRO A 2 -2.49 7.33 -34.22
N ASN A 3 -3.59 8.08 -34.25
CA ASN A 3 -4.30 8.51 -33.05
C ASN A 3 -5.26 7.45 -32.53
N GLU A 4 -5.60 6.45 -33.32
CA GLU A 4 -6.55 5.44 -32.91
C GLU A 4 -5.99 4.47 -31.89
N LEU A 5 -4.73 4.01 -32.08
CA LEU A 5 -4.11 3.07 -31.19
C LEU A 5 -3.94 3.64 -29.77
N PRO A 6 -3.42 4.86 -29.58
CA PRO A 6 -3.35 5.46 -28.25
C PRO A 6 -4.71 5.67 -27.61
N PHE A 7 -5.71 6.03 -28.45
CA PHE A 7 -7.08 6.24 -27.95
C PHE A 7 -7.69 4.95 -27.41
N PHE A 8 -7.60 3.86 -28.19
CA PHE A 8 -8.11 2.57 -27.76
C PHE A 8 -7.39 2.04 -26.54
N ARG A 9 -6.07 2.22 -26.47
CA ARG A 9 -5.29 1.81 -25.30
C ARG A 9 -5.76 2.56 -24.06
N ARG A 10 -6.01 3.86 -24.19
CA ARG A 10 -6.47 4.67 -23.06
C ARG A 10 -7.85 4.22 -22.58
N ILE A 11 -8.76 3.90 -23.50
CA ILE A 11 -10.08 3.39 -23.13
C ILE A 11 -9.95 2.05 -22.43
N ALA A 12 -9.09 1.15 -22.92
CA ALA A 12 -8.87 -0.14 -22.30
C ALA A 12 -8.26 0.02 -20.90
N ASP A 13 -7.29 0.93 -20.74
CA ASP A 13 -6.67 1.21 -19.45
C ASP A 13 -7.70 1.78 -18.49
N GLU A 14 -8.53 2.72 -18.93
CA GLU A 14 -9.59 3.28 -18.12
C GLU A 14 -10.61 2.22 -17.69
N ALA A 15 -10.94 1.31 -18.59
CA ALA A 15 -11.86 0.22 -18.27
C ALA A 15 -11.27 -0.76 -17.24
N LEU A 16 -9.97 -1.06 -17.34
CA LEU A 16 -9.28 -1.92 -16.39
C LEU A 16 -9.17 -1.27 -15.02
N ASP A 17 -8.96 0.06 -14.98
CA ASP A 17 -8.75 0.80 -13.74
C ASP A 17 -10.06 1.34 -13.13
N ASP A 18 -11.17 1.25 -13.86
CA ASP A 18 -12.44 1.84 -13.44
C ASP A 18 -12.94 1.28 -12.12
N GLU A 19 -12.83 -0.05 -11.93
CA GLU A 19 -13.23 -0.70 -10.69
C GLU A 19 -12.36 -0.24 -9.52
N THR A 20 -11.05 -0.22 -9.71
CA THR A 20 -10.13 0.24 -8.67
C THR A 20 -10.36 1.72 -8.34
N ALA A 21 -10.55 2.54 -9.37
CA ALA A 21 -10.85 3.97 -9.17
C ALA A 21 -12.14 4.16 -8.38
N ARG A 22 -13.15 3.35 -8.65
CA ARG A 22 -14.41 3.39 -7.91
C ARG A 22 -14.20 2.98 -6.45
N GLN A 23 -13.44 1.94 -6.21
CA GLN A 23 -13.13 1.48 -4.85
C GLN A 23 -12.36 2.54 -4.08
N ILE A 24 -11.40 3.21 -4.72
CA ILE A 24 -10.67 4.32 -4.10
C ILE A 24 -11.63 5.43 -3.70
N ALA A 25 -12.54 5.82 -4.60
CA ALA A 25 -13.51 6.87 -4.31
C ALA A 25 -14.43 6.50 -3.14
N GLU A 26 -14.87 5.25 -3.08
CA GLU A 26 -15.69 4.74 -1.98
C GLU A 26 -14.93 4.77 -0.66
N GLN A 27 -13.68 4.33 -0.65
CA GLN A 27 -12.86 4.35 0.54
C GLN A 27 -12.60 5.77 1.02
N ARG A 28 -12.35 6.70 0.09
CA ARG A 28 -12.14 8.10 0.45
C ARG A 28 -13.38 8.69 1.12
N ARG A 29 -14.58 8.38 0.61
CA ARG A 29 -15.84 8.83 1.22
C ARG A 29 -16.02 8.26 2.61
N ALA A 30 -15.71 6.97 2.78
CA ALA A 30 -15.81 6.34 4.10
C ALA A 30 -14.85 6.98 5.10
N LEU A 31 -13.65 7.33 4.66
CA LEU A 31 -12.65 7.99 5.51
C LEU A 31 -13.02 9.43 5.84
N GLU A 32 -13.71 10.14 4.93
CA GLU A 32 -14.22 11.47 5.24
C GLU A 32 -15.19 11.45 6.41
N GLN A 33 -16.00 10.38 6.50
CA GLN A 33 -16.95 10.21 7.60
C GLN A 33 -16.30 9.65 8.86
N ASN A 34 -15.20 8.92 8.71
CA ASN A 34 -14.50 8.31 9.83
C ASN A 34 -12.99 8.41 9.63
N PRO A 35 -12.39 9.61 9.80
CA PRO A 35 -10.97 9.82 9.53
C PRO A 35 -10.02 9.09 10.49
N GLU A 36 -10.53 8.61 11.63
CA GLU A 36 -9.74 7.88 12.61
C GLU A 36 -9.66 6.38 12.31
N TRP A 37 -10.30 5.91 11.26
CA TRP A 37 -10.36 4.49 10.92
C TRP A 37 -9.05 4.04 10.28
N ALA A 38 -8.16 3.49 11.10
CA ALA A 38 -6.81 3.08 10.67
C ALA A 38 -6.85 2.05 9.54
N GLU A 39 -7.68 1.02 9.69
CA GLU A 39 -7.82 -0.03 8.68
C GLU A 39 -8.31 0.54 7.35
N GLY A 40 -9.12 1.58 7.39
CA GLY A 40 -9.59 2.26 6.18
C GLY A 40 -8.46 2.92 5.42
N HIS A 41 -7.55 3.59 6.12
CA HIS A 41 -6.35 4.16 5.49
C HIS A 41 -5.46 3.07 4.90
N TYR A 42 -5.32 1.95 5.61
CA TYR A 42 -4.57 0.80 5.10
C TYR A 42 -5.19 0.26 3.81
N HIS A 43 -6.50 0.05 3.78
CA HIS A 43 -7.18 -0.46 2.59
C HIS A 43 -7.05 0.49 1.40
N LEU A 44 -7.19 1.80 1.65
CA LEU A 44 -6.99 2.80 0.62
C LEU A 44 -5.55 2.74 0.06
N ALA A 45 -4.58 2.59 0.95
CA ALA A 45 -3.19 2.48 0.54
C ALA A 45 -2.94 1.26 -0.35
N GLN A 46 -3.57 0.12 -0.05
CA GLN A 46 -3.43 -1.07 -0.87
C GLN A 46 -3.99 -0.85 -2.27
N LEU A 47 -5.13 -0.16 -2.38
CA LEU A 47 -5.69 0.20 -3.67
C LEU A 47 -4.77 1.14 -4.46
N MET A 48 -4.15 2.10 -3.76
CA MET A 48 -3.19 3.01 -4.38
C MET A 48 -1.93 2.28 -4.89
N ARG A 49 -1.48 1.25 -4.17
CA ARG A 49 -0.37 0.42 -4.62
C ARG A 49 -0.71 -0.29 -5.93
N VAL A 50 -1.94 -0.79 -6.06
CA VAL A 50 -2.40 -1.42 -7.31
C VAL A 50 -2.32 -0.42 -8.47
N GLN A 51 -2.61 0.86 -8.20
CA GLN A 51 -2.54 1.92 -9.19
C GLN A 51 -1.14 2.50 -9.36
N HIS A 52 -0.13 1.92 -8.72
CA HIS A 52 1.25 2.40 -8.75
C HIS A 52 1.44 3.80 -8.17
N GLN A 53 0.55 4.20 -7.27
CA GLN A 53 0.63 5.47 -6.55
C GLN A 53 1.37 5.25 -5.22
N ARG A 54 2.65 4.96 -5.33
CA ARG A 54 3.46 4.51 -4.19
C ARG A 54 3.58 5.57 -3.09
N GLU A 55 3.82 6.82 -3.47
CA GLU A 55 3.99 7.89 -2.48
C GLU A 55 2.71 8.16 -1.71
N GLU A 56 1.57 8.17 -2.39
CA GLU A 56 0.28 8.32 -1.73
C GLU A 56 -0.03 7.12 -0.84
N ALA A 57 0.32 5.91 -1.28
CA ALA A 57 0.14 4.71 -0.47
C ALA A 57 0.96 4.80 0.82
N LYS A 58 2.23 5.23 0.74
CA LYS A 58 3.05 5.40 1.93
C LYS A 58 2.44 6.42 2.90
N HIS A 59 1.93 7.51 2.35
CA HIS A 59 1.30 8.56 3.16
C HIS A 59 0.13 7.98 3.97
N HIS A 60 -0.77 7.25 3.32
CA HIS A 60 -1.93 6.66 4.00
C HIS A 60 -1.53 5.56 4.99
N LEU A 61 -0.48 4.80 4.68
CA LEU A 61 0.03 3.79 5.62
C LEU A 61 0.59 4.45 6.88
N LEU A 62 1.28 5.57 6.74
CA LEU A 62 1.80 6.31 7.88
C LEU A 62 0.65 6.88 8.72
N ILE A 63 -0.41 7.38 8.08
CA ILE A 63 -1.60 7.82 8.79
C ILE A 63 -2.24 6.65 9.54
N ALA A 64 -2.35 5.50 8.90
CA ALA A 64 -2.91 4.31 9.53
C ALA A 64 -2.15 3.95 10.81
N LEU A 65 -0.82 4.02 10.76
CA LEU A 65 0.01 3.71 11.92
C LEU A 65 -0.02 4.80 12.98
N GLU A 66 -0.26 6.04 12.59
CA GLU A 66 -0.50 7.12 13.54
C GLU A 66 -1.77 6.86 14.35
N LYS A 67 -2.83 6.36 13.67
CA LYS A 67 -4.10 6.05 14.32
C LYS A 67 -4.04 4.74 15.11
N LYS A 68 -3.32 3.75 14.60
CA LYS A 68 -3.19 2.44 15.23
C LYS A 68 -1.77 1.90 15.05
N PRO A 69 -0.85 2.24 15.97
CA PRO A 69 0.57 1.83 15.84
C PRO A 69 0.79 0.31 15.82
N THR A 70 -0.18 -0.47 16.29
CA THR A 70 -0.08 -1.93 16.35
C THR A 70 -0.64 -2.63 15.12
N LEU A 71 -1.01 -1.88 14.07
CA LEU A 71 -1.55 -2.46 12.84
C LEU A 71 -0.42 -3.12 12.04
N ALA A 72 -0.21 -4.42 12.30
CA ALA A 72 0.88 -5.18 11.70
C ALA A 72 0.85 -5.15 10.18
N ASP A 73 -0.35 -5.23 9.58
CA ASP A 73 -0.49 -5.21 8.12
C ASP A 73 0.03 -3.93 7.50
N ALA A 74 -0.14 -2.79 8.17
CA ALA A 74 0.37 -1.52 7.68
C ALA A 74 1.90 -1.46 7.75
N HIS A 75 2.49 -2.01 8.82
CA HIS A 75 3.94 -2.13 8.90
C HIS A 75 4.49 -3.03 7.80
N ILE A 76 3.84 -4.15 7.53
CA ILE A 76 4.26 -5.05 6.45
C ILE A 76 4.18 -4.35 5.10
N ALA A 77 3.08 -3.65 4.82
CA ALA A 77 2.90 -2.94 3.57
C ALA A 77 4.00 -1.88 3.37
N LEU A 78 4.31 -1.10 4.39
CA LEU A 78 5.41 -0.14 4.33
C LEU A 78 6.75 -0.83 4.09
N GLY A 79 7.01 -1.92 4.82
CA GLY A 79 8.23 -2.69 4.63
C GLY A 79 8.38 -3.18 3.19
N GLU A 80 7.31 -3.69 2.61
CA GLU A 80 7.31 -4.15 1.22
C GLU A 80 7.59 -3.01 0.25
N ILE A 81 7.01 -1.84 0.49
CA ILE A 81 7.27 -0.66 -0.33
C ILE A 81 8.75 -0.25 -0.24
N TYR A 82 9.30 -0.22 0.97
CA TYR A 82 10.71 0.14 1.16
C TYR A 82 11.66 -0.88 0.51
N ILE A 83 11.31 -2.17 0.54
CA ILE A 83 12.08 -3.19 -0.18
C ILE A 83 12.08 -2.87 -1.68
N ALA A 84 10.91 -2.55 -2.25
CA ALA A 84 10.80 -2.20 -3.66
C ALA A 84 11.62 -0.96 -4.01
N GLU A 85 11.82 -0.06 -3.06
CA GLU A 85 12.62 1.15 -3.24
C GLU A 85 14.12 0.92 -2.94
N GLY A 86 14.49 -0.27 -2.50
CA GLY A 86 15.87 -0.59 -2.16
C GLY A 86 16.29 -0.09 -0.78
N ASP A 87 15.36 0.40 0.02
CA ASP A 87 15.64 0.90 1.37
C ASP A 87 15.42 -0.22 2.39
N PHE A 88 16.41 -1.11 2.46
CA PHE A 88 16.31 -2.30 3.30
C PHE A 88 16.38 -1.97 4.79
N ASP A 89 17.02 -0.87 5.16
CA ASP A 89 17.11 -0.46 6.57
C ASP A 89 15.72 -0.08 7.11
N ARG A 90 14.98 0.77 6.38
CA ARG A 90 13.63 1.13 6.78
C ARG A 90 12.67 -0.06 6.70
N ALA A 91 12.84 -0.89 5.67
CA ALA A 91 12.04 -2.10 5.55
C ALA A 91 12.19 -2.99 6.78
N ARG A 92 13.42 -3.16 7.27
CA ARG A 92 13.68 -3.99 8.45
C ARG A 92 13.02 -3.42 9.70
N VAL A 93 13.07 -2.11 9.88
CA VAL A 93 12.41 -1.46 11.02
C VAL A 93 10.92 -1.82 11.05
N HIS A 94 10.24 -1.69 9.91
CA HIS A 94 8.82 -2.02 9.85
C HIS A 94 8.56 -3.52 9.98
N ALA A 95 9.44 -4.36 9.43
CA ALA A 95 9.33 -5.81 9.59
C ALA A 95 9.43 -6.22 11.07
N GLU A 96 10.32 -5.57 11.81
CA GLU A 96 10.48 -5.82 13.24
C GLU A 96 9.26 -5.35 14.03
N PHE A 97 8.71 -4.19 13.70
CA PHE A 97 7.46 -3.73 14.32
C PHE A 97 6.31 -4.68 14.03
N ALA A 98 6.18 -5.14 12.80
CA ALA A 98 5.13 -6.10 12.44
C ALA A 98 5.28 -7.40 13.22
N ALA A 99 6.52 -7.89 13.38
CA ALA A 99 6.78 -9.10 14.17
C ALA A 99 6.38 -8.90 15.63
N ALA A 100 6.72 -7.75 16.20
CA ALA A 100 6.33 -7.40 17.57
C ALA A 100 4.82 -7.32 17.73
N CYS A 101 4.10 -6.97 16.66
CA CYS A 101 2.64 -6.89 16.65
C CYS A 101 1.97 -8.23 16.29
N GLY A 102 2.75 -9.31 16.18
CA GLY A 102 2.22 -10.65 15.97
C GLY A 102 2.34 -11.21 14.55
N ASN A 103 2.94 -10.47 13.62
CA ASN A 103 3.12 -10.96 12.25
C ASN A 103 4.58 -10.89 11.81
N PRO A 104 5.36 -11.96 12.01
CA PRO A 104 6.78 -11.98 11.68
C PRO A 104 7.08 -12.34 10.22
N ARG A 105 6.07 -12.45 9.38
CA ARG A 105 6.21 -12.96 8.01
C ARG A 105 7.29 -12.22 7.21
N LEU A 106 7.23 -10.89 7.21
CA LEU A 106 8.18 -10.09 6.43
C LEU A 106 9.59 -10.19 7.00
N LEU A 107 9.71 -10.14 8.33
CA LEU A 107 11.01 -10.26 8.99
C LEU A 107 11.66 -11.61 8.68
N GLU A 108 10.87 -12.68 8.73
CA GLU A 108 11.35 -14.02 8.38
C GLU A 108 11.81 -14.10 6.92
N GLN A 109 11.06 -13.49 6.01
CA GLN A 109 11.45 -13.45 4.60
C GLN A 109 12.77 -12.70 4.42
N MET A 110 12.93 -11.55 5.05
CA MET A 110 14.15 -10.76 4.96
C MET A 110 15.35 -11.51 5.54
N ASN A 111 15.16 -12.21 6.65
CA ASN A 111 16.21 -13.00 7.27
C ASN A 111 16.64 -14.17 6.40
N ARG A 112 15.69 -14.83 5.72
CA ARG A 112 16.01 -15.92 4.79
C ARG A 112 16.85 -15.43 3.62
N HIS A 113 16.53 -14.29 3.06
CA HIS A 113 17.30 -13.70 1.97
C HIS A 113 18.70 -13.33 2.42
N LYS A 114 18.83 -12.80 3.63
CA LYS A 114 20.14 -12.43 4.18
C LYS A 114 20.99 -13.67 4.46
N ALA A 115 20.37 -14.75 4.93
CA ALA A 115 21.07 -16.00 5.24
C ALA A 115 21.50 -16.77 3.98
N GLY A 116 20.76 -16.58 2.89
CA GLY A 116 21.08 -17.19 1.61
C GLY A 116 22.10 -16.40 0.83
#